data_655b6a80454c982bc59be76cb4a15e1b
#
_entry.id   655b6a80454c982bc59be76cb4a15e1b
#
_cell.length_a   1.000
_cell.length_b   1.000
_cell.length_c   1.000
_cell.angle_alpha   90.00
_cell.angle_beta   90.00
_cell.angle_gamma   90.00
#
_symmetry.space_group_name_H-M   'P 1'
#
loop_
_entity.id
_entity.type
_entity.pdbx_description
1 polymer ?
#
loop_
_entity_poly.entity_id
_entity_poly.type
_entity_poly.pdbx_seq_one_letter_code
_entity_poly.pdbx_strand_id
1 'polypeptide(L)'
;LTVESVRLNKTRARKNTEEWTIIMASDFWLIAGLGNPGSKYEGTRHNMGFMAADVLAERWSVNFSDHKGLAMLGKGVMNLSGRNVKFFLAKPLTYMNESGNAVASISAYYQIEPDHIVVIHDDMDLDFGRIKVKAGGSAGGHNGIKSIDRSLGTPKYARVRMGVGHAQRGAHAHDNTVNWVLGGFGPDQRKQLP
;
A
#
# COMPACT_ATOMS: atom_id res chain seq x y z
N LEU A 1 18.35 18.48 48.22
CA LEU A 1 18.08 18.53 46.80
C LEU A 1 17.39 19.85 46.48
N THR A 2 18.05 20.75 45.84
CA THR A 2 17.58 22.12 45.55
C THR A 2 16.66 22.08 44.32
N VAL A 3 15.75 23.04 44.23
CA VAL A 3 14.74 23.17 43.13
C VAL A 3 15.40 23.22 41.74
N GLU A 4 16.65 23.66 41.65
CA GLU A 4 17.47 23.67 40.45
C GLU A 4 17.85 22.29 39.95
N SER A 5 18.15 21.33 40.82
CA SER A 5 18.52 19.96 40.42
C SER A 5 17.31 19.19 39.83
N VAL A 6 16.09 19.51 40.28
CA VAL A 6 14.85 18.94 39.72
C VAL A 6 14.50 19.55 38.37
N ARG A 7 14.81 20.84 38.16
CA ARG A 7 14.61 21.48 36.82
C ARG A 7 15.58 20.96 35.76
N LEU A 8 16.84 20.79 36.11
CA LEU A 8 17.89 20.25 35.20
C LEU A 8 17.57 18.80 34.78
N ASN A 9 17.09 17.99 35.72
CA ASN A 9 16.68 16.61 35.39
C ASN A 9 15.42 16.54 34.47
N LYS A 10 14.47 17.46 34.67
CA LYS A 10 13.29 17.52 33.77
C LYS A 10 13.62 18.00 32.37
N THR A 11 14.55 18.96 32.23
CA THR A 11 15.00 19.45 30.93
C THR A 11 15.84 18.42 30.18
N ARG A 12 16.69 17.66 30.90
CA ARG A 12 17.50 16.58 30.34
C ARG A 12 16.63 15.36 29.93
N ALA A 13 15.62 15.04 30.73
CA ALA A 13 14.65 14.00 30.39
C ALA A 13 13.78 14.37 29.16
N ARG A 14 13.38 15.64 29.01
CA ARG A 14 12.65 16.10 27.82
C ARG A 14 13.52 16.08 26.55
N LYS A 15 14.77 16.54 26.62
CA LYS A 15 15.71 16.47 25.49
C LYS A 15 15.96 15.02 25.04
N ASN A 16 16.16 14.10 25.97
CA ASN A 16 16.32 12.70 25.65
C ASN A 16 15.05 12.08 25.02
N THR A 17 13.85 12.50 25.45
CA THR A 17 12.59 11.99 24.87
C THR A 17 12.39 12.49 23.45
N GLU A 18 12.75 13.74 23.14
CA GLU A 18 12.69 14.30 21.79
C GLU A 18 13.73 13.68 20.86
N GLU A 19 14.96 13.45 21.34
CA GLU A 19 16.00 12.73 20.59
C GLU A 19 15.61 11.24 20.34
N TRP A 20 15.01 10.56 21.30
CA TRP A 20 14.51 9.20 21.12
C TRP A 20 13.31 9.14 20.16
N THR A 21 12.46 10.14 20.14
CA THR A 21 11.34 10.24 19.18
C THR A 21 11.85 10.46 17.75
N ILE A 22 12.90 11.23 17.56
CA ILE A 22 13.56 11.45 16.25
C ILE A 22 14.27 10.18 15.75
N ILE A 23 14.82 9.36 16.65
CA ILE A 23 15.53 8.10 16.31
C ILE A 23 14.53 6.98 15.97
N MET A 24 13.26 7.08 16.38
CA MET A 24 12.25 6.04 16.22
C MET A 24 11.35 6.20 14.98
N ALA A 25 11.37 7.34 14.30
CA ALA A 25 10.68 7.49 13.03
C ALA A 25 11.38 6.64 11.96
N SER A 26 10.66 5.71 11.37
CA SER A 26 11.22 4.83 10.34
C SER A 26 11.46 5.62 9.05
N ASP A 27 12.71 5.65 8.56
CA ASP A 27 13.05 6.20 7.23
C ASP A 27 12.53 5.31 6.07
N PHE A 28 11.72 4.30 6.38
CA PHE A 28 11.21 3.38 5.39
C PHE A 28 9.89 3.85 4.80
N TRP A 29 9.74 3.61 3.50
CA TRP A 29 8.47 3.67 2.82
C TRP A 29 7.84 2.29 2.76
N LEU A 30 6.52 2.20 2.80
CA LEU A 30 5.76 0.99 2.51
C LEU A 30 5.03 1.14 1.19
N ILE A 31 5.36 0.30 0.21
CA ILE A 31 4.67 0.23 -1.07
C ILE A 31 3.84 -1.06 -1.05
N ALA A 32 2.52 -0.95 -1.00
CA ALA A 32 1.61 -2.09 -0.93
C ALA A 32 0.82 -2.23 -2.24
N GLY A 33 1.08 -3.29 -2.99
CA GLY A 33 0.23 -3.67 -4.12
C GLY A 33 -0.96 -4.50 -3.64
N LEU A 34 -2.19 -4.12 -4.00
CA LEU A 34 -3.40 -4.82 -3.57
C LEU A 34 -3.81 -5.93 -4.54
N GLY A 35 -4.36 -7.00 -3.99
CA GLY A 35 -4.88 -8.17 -4.69
C GLY A 35 -5.49 -9.17 -3.73
N ASN A 36 -6.11 -10.21 -4.26
CA ASN A 36 -6.57 -11.38 -3.52
C ASN A 36 -5.57 -12.54 -3.68
N PRO A 37 -5.26 -13.28 -2.63
CA PRO A 37 -4.40 -14.46 -2.72
C PRO A 37 -5.11 -15.64 -3.39
N GLY A 38 -4.34 -16.50 -4.04
CA GLY A 38 -4.78 -17.74 -4.67
C GLY A 38 -4.94 -17.65 -6.18
N SER A 39 -4.70 -18.81 -6.84
CA SER A 39 -4.59 -18.92 -8.30
C SER A 39 -5.84 -18.48 -9.06
N LYS A 40 -7.03 -18.64 -8.47
CA LYS A 40 -8.29 -18.20 -9.10
C LYS A 40 -8.38 -16.68 -9.30
N TYR A 41 -7.56 -15.89 -8.60
CA TYR A 41 -7.54 -14.42 -8.71
C TYR A 41 -6.34 -13.91 -9.52
N GLU A 42 -5.39 -14.78 -9.84
CA GLU A 42 -4.27 -14.43 -10.73
C GLU A 42 -4.82 -13.94 -12.08
N GLY A 43 -4.29 -12.85 -12.58
CA GLY A 43 -4.73 -12.26 -13.84
C GLY A 43 -6.09 -11.56 -13.79
N THR A 44 -6.75 -11.43 -12.64
CA THR A 44 -7.97 -10.61 -12.52
C THR A 44 -7.62 -9.12 -12.41
N ARG A 45 -8.57 -8.25 -12.80
CA ARG A 45 -8.38 -6.79 -12.71
C ARG A 45 -8.13 -6.33 -11.28
N HIS A 46 -8.76 -6.98 -10.30
CA HIS A 46 -8.59 -6.67 -8.88
C HIS A 46 -7.20 -7.01 -8.34
N ASN A 47 -6.43 -7.82 -9.07
CA ASN A 47 -5.03 -8.14 -8.74
C ASN A 47 -4.02 -7.24 -9.46
N MET A 48 -4.44 -6.15 -10.09
CA MET A 48 -3.55 -5.19 -10.76
C MET A 48 -2.45 -4.67 -9.82
N GLY A 49 -2.75 -4.47 -8.54
CA GLY A 49 -1.75 -4.06 -7.56
C GLY A 49 -0.69 -5.15 -7.31
N PHE A 50 -1.08 -6.43 -7.27
CA PHE A 50 -0.14 -7.57 -7.16
C PHE A 50 0.77 -7.65 -8.38
N MET A 51 0.18 -7.56 -9.59
CA MET A 51 0.96 -7.57 -10.84
C MET A 51 1.98 -6.43 -10.85
N ALA A 52 1.56 -5.22 -10.46
CA ALA A 52 2.48 -4.08 -10.36
C ALA A 52 3.59 -4.32 -9.32
N ALA A 53 3.26 -4.92 -8.17
CA ALA A 53 4.26 -5.25 -7.16
C ALA A 53 5.28 -6.29 -7.65
N ASP A 54 4.84 -7.29 -8.44
CA ASP A 54 5.74 -8.29 -9.03
C ASP A 54 6.70 -7.65 -10.04
N VAL A 55 6.21 -6.78 -10.92
CA VAL A 55 7.04 -6.02 -11.87
C VAL A 55 8.05 -5.12 -11.14
N LEU A 56 7.62 -4.45 -10.07
CA LEU A 56 8.50 -3.60 -9.27
C LEU A 56 9.56 -4.44 -8.54
N ALA A 57 9.19 -5.62 -8.04
CA ALA A 57 10.12 -6.54 -7.38
C ALA A 57 11.21 -6.99 -8.36
N GLU A 58 10.85 -7.38 -9.58
CA GLU A 58 11.80 -7.75 -10.62
C GLU A 58 12.72 -6.57 -10.98
N ARG A 59 12.12 -5.40 -11.27
CA ARG A 59 12.85 -4.20 -11.67
C ARG A 59 13.84 -3.69 -10.61
N TRP A 60 13.49 -3.83 -9.34
CA TRP A 60 14.32 -3.36 -8.21
C TRP A 60 15.13 -4.48 -7.55
N SER A 61 15.10 -5.70 -8.12
CA SER A 61 15.80 -6.88 -7.59
C SER A 61 15.41 -7.16 -6.13
N VAL A 62 14.12 -7.04 -5.82
CA VAL A 62 13.56 -7.30 -4.49
C VAL A 62 13.00 -8.71 -4.43
N ASN A 63 13.46 -9.51 -3.48
CA ASN A 63 12.91 -10.84 -3.23
C ASN A 63 11.84 -10.77 -2.14
N PHE A 64 10.69 -11.37 -2.42
CA PHE A 64 9.62 -11.54 -1.45
C PHE A 64 9.88 -12.72 -0.51
N SER A 65 9.55 -12.54 0.75
CA SER A 65 9.47 -13.61 1.76
C SER A 65 8.16 -13.48 2.54
N ASP A 66 7.73 -14.58 3.15
CA ASP A 66 6.53 -14.56 3.99
C ASP A 66 6.75 -13.69 5.22
N HIS A 67 5.82 -12.80 5.48
CA HIS A 67 5.76 -11.97 6.68
C HIS A 67 4.57 -12.37 7.54
N LYS A 68 4.81 -13.31 8.47
CA LYS A 68 3.84 -13.79 9.48
C LYS A 68 2.52 -14.32 8.88
N GLY A 69 2.52 -14.85 7.67
CA GLY A 69 1.33 -15.29 6.96
C GLY A 69 0.38 -14.15 6.56
N LEU A 70 0.76 -12.88 6.77
CA LEU A 70 -0.08 -11.71 6.48
C LEU A 70 0.23 -11.05 5.15
N ALA A 71 1.49 -11.13 4.70
CA ALA A 71 1.93 -10.54 3.45
C ALA A 71 3.18 -11.23 2.90
N MET A 72 3.34 -11.21 1.58
CA MET A 72 4.67 -11.33 0.97
C MET A 72 5.34 -9.97 1.08
N LEU A 73 6.50 -9.91 1.71
CA LEU A 73 7.23 -8.68 2.01
C LEU A 73 8.66 -8.76 1.49
N GLY A 74 9.07 -7.76 0.74
CA GLY A 74 10.44 -7.58 0.28
C GLY A 74 11.00 -6.24 0.71
N LYS A 75 12.32 -6.14 0.89
CA LYS A 75 13.01 -4.93 1.31
C LYS A 75 13.96 -4.47 0.22
N GLY A 76 13.98 -3.17 -0.05
CA GLY A 76 14.87 -2.58 -1.04
C GLY A 76 15.37 -1.20 -0.64
N VAL A 77 16.32 -0.71 -1.43
CA VAL A 77 16.82 0.67 -1.40
C VAL A 77 16.87 1.16 -2.83
N MET A 78 16.34 2.36 -3.08
CA MET A 78 16.45 3.02 -4.38
C MET A 78 17.10 4.39 -4.24
N ASN A 79 17.85 4.80 -5.26
CA ASN A 79 18.37 6.16 -5.33
C ASN A 79 17.37 7.06 -6.05
N LEU A 80 16.84 8.05 -5.35
CA LEU A 80 15.98 9.07 -5.90
C LEU A 80 16.69 10.42 -5.81
N SER A 81 17.12 10.96 -6.94
CA SER A 81 17.78 12.26 -7.02
C SER A 81 18.95 12.43 -6.04
N GLY A 82 19.79 11.39 -5.92
CA GLY A 82 20.96 11.39 -5.05
C GLY A 82 20.68 11.01 -3.58
N ARG A 83 19.43 10.72 -3.23
CA ARG A 83 19.05 10.24 -1.89
C ARG A 83 18.70 8.75 -1.92
N ASN A 84 19.27 7.99 -0.99
CA ASN A 84 18.90 6.59 -0.81
C ASN A 84 17.60 6.49 0.00
N VAL A 85 16.54 6.03 -0.65
CA VAL A 85 15.23 5.80 -0.04
C VAL A 85 15.10 4.31 0.25
N LYS A 86 14.90 3.96 1.51
CA LYS A 86 14.64 2.59 1.96
C LYS A 86 13.15 2.31 1.83
N PHE A 87 12.78 1.11 1.39
CA PHE A 87 11.37 0.75 1.28
C PHE A 87 11.12 -0.73 1.56
N PHE A 88 9.87 -1.00 1.93
CA PHE A 88 9.28 -2.32 1.86
C PHE A 88 8.30 -2.37 0.69
N LEU A 89 8.34 -3.46 -0.07
CA LEU A 89 7.35 -3.79 -1.09
C LEU A 89 6.51 -4.94 -0.55
N ALA A 90 5.19 -4.78 -0.52
CA ALA A 90 4.28 -5.73 0.10
C ALA A 90 3.15 -6.17 -0.84
N LYS A 91 2.81 -7.46 -0.80
CA LYS A 91 1.56 -8.02 -1.31
C LYS A 91 0.79 -8.61 -0.13
N PRO A 92 -0.32 -7.99 0.34
CA PRO A 92 -1.15 -8.54 1.40
C PRO A 92 -1.66 -9.94 1.04
N LEU A 93 -1.52 -10.92 1.93
CA LEU A 93 -2.06 -12.28 1.75
C LEU A 93 -3.47 -12.43 2.35
N THR A 94 -4.04 -11.35 2.88
CA THR A 94 -5.44 -11.26 3.27
C THR A 94 -6.32 -11.03 2.04
N TYR A 95 -7.62 -11.37 2.15
CA TYR A 95 -8.56 -10.95 1.09
C TYR A 95 -8.64 -9.43 0.98
N MET A 96 -9.07 -8.94 -0.20
CA MET A 96 -9.12 -7.51 -0.53
C MET A 96 -9.79 -6.67 0.56
N ASN A 97 -10.93 -7.08 1.07
CA ASN A 97 -11.68 -6.39 2.13
C ASN A 97 -10.98 -6.38 3.51
N GLU A 98 -9.87 -7.09 3.65
CA GLU A 98 -9.04 -7.21 4.86
C GLU A 98 -7.60 -6.73 4.64
N SER A 99 -7.28 -6.16 3.47
CA SER A 99 -5.93 -5.68 3.14
C SER A 99 -5.36 -4.71 4.20
N GLY A 100 -6.24 -3.96 4.87
CA GLY A 100 -5.86 -3.04 5.95
C GLY A 100 -5.19 -3.73 7.13
N ASN A 101 -5.55 -5.00 7.44
CA ASN A 101 -4.95 -5.76 8.54
C ASN A 101 -3.45 -5.98 8.28
N ALA A 102 -3.10 -6.37 7.05
CA ALA A 102 -1.70 -6.57 6.66
C ALA A 102 -0.93 -5.25 6.62
N VAL A 103 -1.48 -4.23 5.95
CA VAL A 103 -0.83 -2.91 5.81
C VAL A 103 -0.59 -2.26 7.17
N ALA A 104 -1.60 -2.23 8.05
CA ALA A 104 -1.47 -1.65 9.38
C ALA A 104 -0.50 -2.45 10.27
N SER A 105 -0.50 -3.78 10.18
CA SER A 105 0.45 -4.63 10.92
C SER A 105 1.90 -4.35 10.53
N ILE A 106 2.18 -4.21 9.22
CA ILE A 106 3.52 -3.88 8.72
C ILE A 106 3.91 -2.46 9.14
N SER A 107 3.00 -1.47 8.94
CA SER A 107 3.22 -0.08 9.33
C SER A 107 3.55 0.04 10.82
N ALA A 108 2.77 -0.58 11.69
CA ALA A 108 3.01 -0.57 13.14
C ALA A 108 4.31 -1.26 13.53
N TYR A 109 4.61 -2.43 12.93
CA TYR A 109 5.82 -3.19 13.25
C TYR A 109 7.11 -2.46 12.89
N TYR A 110 7.12 -1.77 11.73
CA TYR A 110 8.28 -1.02 11.24
C TYR A 110 8.19 0.47 11.53
N GLN A 111 7.18 0.92 12.28
CA GLN A 111 6.96 2.33 12.66
C GLN A 111 6.90 3.27 11.44
N ILE A 112 6.17 2.85 10.40
CA ILE A 112 6.00 3.61 9.16
C ILE A 112 4.74 4.45 9.27
N GLU A 113 4.89 5.77 9.21
CA GLU A 113 3.76 6.69 9.26
C GLU A 113 2.90 6.64 7.98
N PRO A 114 1.61 6.96 8.05
CA PRO A 114 0.71 6.88 6.89
C PRO A 114 1.16 7.71 5.68
N ASP A 115 1.83 8.83 5.85
CA ASP A 115 2.37 9.67 4.78
C ASP A 115 3.57 9.03 4.05
N HIS A 116 4.17 7.98 4.62
CA HIS A 116 5.18 7.12 4.02
C HIS A 116 4.60 5.81 3.44
N ILE A 117 3.28 5.72 3.29
CA ILE A 117 2.61 4.57 2.67
C ILE A 117 2.15 4.93 1.26
N VAL A 118 2.45 4.04 0.30
CA VAL A 118 1.97 4.09 -1.08
C VAL A 118 1.17 2.83 -1.36
N VAL A 119 -0.09 2.96 -1.75
CA VAL A 119 -0.96 1.83 -2.09
C VAL A 119 -1.21 1.81 -3.60
N ILE A 120 -0.91 0.68 -4.24
CA ILE A 120 -1.17 0.44 -5.67
C ILE A 120 -2.42 -0.42 -5.79
N HIS A 121 -3.42 0.05 -6.53
CA HIS A 121 -4.70 -0.64 -6.67
C HIS A 121 -5.35 -0.39 -8.04
N ASP A 122 -6.27 -1.27 -8.43
CA ASP A 122 -7.11 -1.09 -9.61
C ASP A 122 -8.13 0.05 -9.43
N ASP A 123 -8.50 0.66 -10.53
CA ASP A 123 -9.47 1.73 -10.54
C ASP A 123 -10.34 1.66 -11.80
N MET A 124 -11.64 1.50 -11.60
CA MET A 124 -12.61 1.38 -12.69
C MET A 124 -12.98 2.73 -13.32
N ASP A 125 -12.78 3.83 -12.59
CA ASP A 125 -13.07 5.19 -13.09
C ASP A 125 -11.97 5.73 -14.01
N LEU A 126 -10.91 4.94 -14.23
CA LEU A 126 -9.85 5.24 -15.17
C LEU A 126 -9.85 4.25 -16.33
N ASP A 127 -9.64 4.76 -17.53
CA ASP A 127 -9.46 3.92 -18.71
C ASP A 127 -8.30 2.94 -18.51
N PHE A 128 -8.39 1.78 -19.15
CA PHE A 128 -7.34 0.76 -19.09
C PHE A 128 -5.97 1.35 -19.48
N GLY A 129 -4.95 1.02 -18.69
CA GLY A 129 -3.57 1.49 -18.88
C GLY A 129 -3.29 2.90 -18.37
N ARG A 130 -4.31 3.66 -17.93
CA ARG A 130 -4.11 4.98 -17.34
C ARG A 130 -3.68 4.86 -15.89
N ILE A 131 -2.62 5.59 -15.51
CA ILE A 131 -2.13 5.65 -14.13
C ILE A 131 -2.33 7.06 -13.58
N LYS A 132 -2.88 7.15 -12.35
CA LYS A 132 -2.97 8.41 -11.61
C LYS A 132 -2.44 8.25 -10.20
N VAL A 133 -1.67 9.22 -9.74
CA VAL A 133 -1.23 9.32 -8.35
C VAL A 133 -2.12 10.32 -7.62
N LYS A 134 -2.52 9.97 -6.41
CA LYS A 134 -3.34 10.83 -5.54
C LYS A 134 -2.87 10.70 -4.09
N ALA A 135 -2.78 11.80 -3.38
CA ALA A 135 -2.60 11.82 -1.93
C ALA A 135 -3.99 11.88 -1.25
N GLY A 136 -4.30 10.85 -0.47
CA GLY A 136 -5.55 10.80 0.30
C GLY A 136 -6.84 10.71 -0.53
N GLY A 137 -7.97 10.99 0.12
CA GLY A 137 -9.30 11.08 -0.48
C GLY A 137 -10.19 9.86 -0.27
N SER A 138 -11.40 9.86 -0.85
CA SER A 138 -12.37 8.77 -0.70
C SER A 138 -11.89 7.46 -1.32
N ALA A 139 -12.41 6.34 -0.82
CA ALA A 139 -12.08 5.01 -1.30
C ALA A 139 -12.64 4.67 -2.69
N GLY A 140 -13.53 5.51 -3.26
CA GLY A 140 -14.11 5.27 -4.58
C GLY A 140 -14.81 3.92 -4.75
N GLY A 141 -15.38 3.36 -3.68
CA GLY A 141 -15.99 2.03 -3.69
C GLY A 141 -15.01 0.87 -3.49
N HIS A 142 -13.70 1.06 -3.62
CA HIS A 142 -12.69 0.00 -3.56
C HIS A 142 -12.55 -0.58 -2.15
N ASN A 143 -12.88 -1.89 -1.98
CA ASN A 143 -12.95 -2.52 -0.66
C ASN A 143 -11.58 -2.60 0.05
N GLY A 144 -10.49 -2.77 -0.66
CA GLY A 144 -9.14 -2.76 -0.09
C GLY A 144 -8.78 -1.40 0.48
N ILE A 145 -9.12 -0.32 -0.22
CA ILE A 145 -8.89 1.05 0.26
C ILE A 145 -9.75 1.35 1.50
N LYS A 146 -11.06 0.96 1.50
CA LYS A 146 -11.92 1.07 2.69
C LYS A 146 -11.31 0.34 3.90
N SER A 147 -10.75 -0.83 3.67
CA SER A 147 -10.08 -1.62 4.71
C SER A 147 -8.86 -0.90 5.28
N ILE A 148 -8.00 -0.36 4.41
CA ILE A 148 -6.80 0.38 4.82
C ILE A 148 -7.18 1.66 5.56
N ASP A 149 -8.12 2.45 5.04
CA ASP A 149 -8.61 3.67 5.69
C ASP A 149 -9.07 3.40 7.13
N ARG A 150 -9.83 2.29 7.32
CA ARG A 150 -10.32 1.86 8.64
C ARG A 150 -9.17 1.42 9.56
N SER A 151 -8.23 0.61 9.05
CA SER A 151 -7.18 0.03 9.87
C SER A 151 -6.08 1.02 10.24
N LEU A 152 -5.77 2.00 9.38
CA LEU A 152 -4.85 3.10 9.66
C LEU A 152 -5.51 4.25 10.41
N GLY A 153 -6.86 4.31 10.48
CA GLY A 153 -7.61 5.42 11.05
C GLY A 153 -7.53 6.73 10.24
N THR A 154 -6.98 6.68 9.03
CA THR A 154 -6.79 7.86 8.17
C THR A 154 -6.73 7.48 6.70
N PRO A 155 -7.29 8.31 5.80
CA PRO A 155 -7.12 8.17 4.35
C PRO A 155 -5.86 8.90 3.81
N LYS A 156 -5.01 9.49 4.68
CA LYS A 156 -3.89 10.36 4.31
C LYS A 156 -2.63 9.57 3.97
N TYR A 157 -2.67 8.79 2.90
CA TYR A 157 -1.53 8.09 2.32
C TYR A 157 -1.58 8.21 0.79
N ALA A 158 -0.46 7.96 0.12
CA ALA A 158 -0.39 8.03 -1.34
C ALA A 158 -1.05 6.81 -2.00
N ARG A 159 -1.72 7.03 -3.13
CA ARG A 159 -2.37 5.98 -3.93
C ARG A 159 -1.93 6.07 -5.38
N VAL A 160 -1.48 4.95 -5.93
CA VAL A 160 -1.27 4.76 -7.36
C VAL A 160 -2.49 4.01 -7.90
N ARG A 161 -3.36 4.73 -8.61
CA ARG A 161 -4.60 4.23 -9.19
C ARG A 161 -4.30 3.73 -10.60
N MET A 162 -4.50 2.45 -10.84
CA MET A 162 -4.26 1.80 -12.13
C MET A 162 -5.58 1.52 -12.84
N GLY A 163 -5.80 2.17 -13.97
CA GLY A 163 -7.05 2.07 -14.73
C GLY A 163 -7.26 0.69 -15.30
N VAL A 164 -8.44 0.12 -15.00
CA VAL A 164 -8.91 -1.17 -15.53
C VAL A 164 -10.18 -1.03 -16.39
N GLY A 165 -10.66 0.21 -16.55
CA GLY A 165 -11.89 0.53 -17.27
C GLY A 165 -13.15 0.06 -16.56
N HIS A 166 -14.29 0.35 -17.17
CA HIS A 166 -15.62 0.03 -16.64
C HIS A 166 -16.19 -1.26 -17.25
N ALA A 167 -16.99 -1.98 -16.46
CA ALA A 167 -18.05 -2.81 -17.03
C ALA A 167 -19.02 -1.92 -17.81
N GLN A 168 -19.55 -2.40 -18.92
CA GLN A 168 -20.62 -1.69 -19.61
C GLN A 168 -21.79 -1.44 -18.65
N ARG A 169 -22.23 -0.19 -18.53
CA ARG A 169 -23.31 0.20 -17.63
C ARG A 169 -24.62 -0.42 -18.10
N GLY A 170 -25.22 -1.32 -17.32
CA GLY A 170 -26.52 -1.92 -17.52
C GLY A 170 -27.36 -1.85 -16.24
N ALA A 171 -28.60 -2.31 -16.30
CA ALA A 171 -29.60 -2.19 -15.22
C ALA A 171 -29.19 -2.84 -13.86
N HIS A 172 -28.10 -3.59 -13.80
CA HIS A 172 -27.56 -4.25 -12.60
C HIS A 172 -26.12 -3.80 -12.32
N ALA A 173 -25.89 -2.49 -12.27
CA ALA A 173 -24.54 -1.89 -12.17
C ALA A 173 -23.70 -2.41 -11.00
N HIS A 174 -24.30 -2.78 -9.86
CA HIS A 174 -23.56 -3.23 -8.68
C HIS A 174 -23.02 -4.66 -8.83
N ASP A 175 -23.82 -5.59 -9.36
CA ASP A 175 -23.39 -6.98 -9.62
C ASP A 175 -22.34 -7.03 -10.73
N ASN A 176 -22.45 -6.12 -11.72
CA ASN A 176 -21.47 -5.97 -12.78
C ASN A 176 -20.11 -5.46 -12.28
N THR A 177 -20.06 -4.66 -11.21
CA THR A 177 -18.82 -4.12 -10.65
C THR A 177 -17.94 -5.22 -10.07
N VAL A 178 -18.49 -6.08 -9.21
CA VAL A 178 -17.75 -7.19 -8.59
C VAL A 178 -17.28 -8.18 -9.65
N ASN A 179 -18.17 -8.57 -10.57
CA ASN A 179 -17.85 -9.48 -11.66
C ASN A 179 -16.80 -8.88 -12.61
N TRP A 180 -16.82 -7.57 -12.83
CA TRP A 180 -15.82 -6.89 -13.65
C TRP A 180 -14.42 -6.96 -13.05
N VAL A 181 -14.26 -6.55 -11.78
CA VAL A 181 -12.92 -6.53 -11.15
C VAL A 181 -12.40 -7.94 -10.87
N LEU A 182 -13.26 -8.91 -10.60
CA LEU A 182 -12.89 -10.32 -10.44
C LEU A 182 -12.74 -11.05 -11.79
N GLY A 183 -13.08 -10.41 -12.89
CA GLY A 183 -12.85 -10.92 -14.25
C GLY A 183 -11.43 -10.65 -14.73
N GLY A 184 -10.95 -11.52 -15.64
CA GLY A 184 -9.66 -11.37 -16.31
C GLY A 184 -9.68 -10.29 -17.40
N PHE A 185 -8.51 -9.87 -17.85
CA PHE A 185 -8.34 -8.95 -18.97
C PHE A 185 -8.65 -9.63 -20.30
N GLY A 186 -9.18 -8.86 -21.24
CA GLY A 186 -9.39 -9.31 -22.63
C GLY A 186 -8.07 -9.55 -23.37
N PRO A 187 -8.08 -10.27 -24.51
CA PRO A 187 -6.86 -10.62 -25.24
C PRO A 187 -5.96 -9.42 -25.56
N ASP A 188 -6.54 -8.30 -26.00
CA ASP A 188 -5.78 -7.11 -26.37
C ASP A 188 -5.25 -6.33 -25.16
N GLN A 189 -5.95 -6.38 -24.03
CA GLN A 189 -5.46 -5.84 -22.77
C GLN A 189 -4.32 -6.69 -22.22
N ARG A 190 -4.41 -8.02 -22.31
CA ARG A 190 -3.34 -8.94 -21.84
C ARG A 190 -2.00 -8.72 -22.55
N LYS A 191 -2.02 -8.37 -23.84
CA LYS A 191 -0.79 -8.06 -24.61
C LYS A 191 -0.07 -6.81 -24.11
N GLN A 192 -0.76 -5.97 -23.35
CA GLN A 192 -0.23 -4.70 -22.82
C GLN A 192 0.14 -4.80 -21.33
N LEU A 193 -0.18 -5.92 -20.69
CA LEU A 193 0.28 -6.19 -19.33
C LEU A 193 1.72 -6.67 -19.36
N PRO A 194 2.49 -6.42 -18.27
CA PRO A 194 3.87 -6.88 -18.14
C PRO A 194 3.96 -8.39 -18.06
#